data_66ffa08d294bc28413ad03a7b4433272
#
_entry.id   66ffa08d294bc28413ad03a7b4433272
#
_cell.length_a   1.000
_cell.length_b   1.000
_cell.length_c   1.000
_cell.angle_alpha   90.00
_cell.angle_beta   90.00
_cell.angle_gamma   90.00
#
_symmetry.space_group_name_H-M   'P 1'
#
loop_
_entity.id
_entity.type
_entity.pdbx_description
1 polymer ?
#
loop_
_entity_poly.entity_id
_entity_poly.type
_entity_poly.pdbx_seq_one_letter_code
_entity_poly.pdbx_strand_id
1 'polypeptide(L)'
;MSGFSAVLAVSASTSPAAFAADKDEEKKKKVVAVPYTPYVPQSESSEEMLEVAKQLKDAGARLYGAFWCENCNKQKETLGKEAMEMIEYVECFPDGVYQNAPDGRADVTKPAEFCGPYSESWPMWVLPSPSTPETPEIGVQGKVLKAKELKKLVKEAGGEKVDLVKYFTTLEVK
;
A
#
# COMPACT_ATOMS: atom_id res chain seq x y z
N MET A 1 -87.04 -35.17 18.69
CA MET A 1 -86.69 -33.95 19.43
C MET A 1 -85.22 -33.67 19.08
N SER A 2 -84.97 -33.12 18.15
CA SER A 2 -84.58 -31.89 17.50
C SER A 2 -83.46 -31.14 18.35
N GLY A 3 -82.28 -31.19 17.92
CA GLY A 3 -81.20 -30.36 18.39
C GLY A 3 -80.25 -30.00 17.23
N PHE A 4 -80.51 -28.87 16.64
CA PHE A 4 -79.64 -28.29 15.60
C PHE A 4 -78.44 -27.64 16.29
N SER A 5 -77.21 -28.07 15.99
CA SER A 5 -75.99 -27.35 16.32
C SER A 5 -75.44 -26.70 15.05
N ALA A 6 -75.51 -25.39 15.06
CA ALA A 6 -74.88 -24.56 14.02
C ALA A 6 -73.39 -24.50 14.23
N VAL A 7 -72.64 -24.92 13.21
CA VAL A 7 -71.19 -24.75 13.14
C VAL A 7 -70.90 -23.45 12.39
N LEU A 8 -70.38 -22.47 13.11
CA LEU A 8 -69.86 -21.25 12.55
C LEU A 8 -68.49 -21.52 11.90
N ALA A 9 -68.39 -21.44 10.58
CA ALA A 9 -67.16 -21.47 9.85
C ALA A 9 -66.51 -20.10 9.93
N VAL A 10 -65.35 -20.02 10.63
CA VAL A 10 -64.49 -18.84 10.60
C VAL A 10 -63.54 -18.98 9.39
N SER A 11 -63.78 -18.22 8.36
CA SER A 11 -62.89 -18.09 7.22
C SER A 11 -61.74 -17.16 7.57
N ALA A 12 -60.55 -17.74 7.85
CA ALA A 12 -59.29 -17.02 7.99
C ALA A 12 -58.79 -16.69 6.57
N SER A 13 -58.90 -15.44 6.18
CA SER A 13 -58.25 -14.90 4.99
C SER A 13 -56.77 -14.61 5.33
N THR A 14 -55.91 -15.54 4.98
CA THR A 14 -54.46 -15.32 4.96
C THR A 14 -54.09 -14.54 3.69
N SER A 15 -53.86 -13.24 3.86
CA SER A 15 -53.17 -12.44 2.83
C SER A 15 -51.72 -12.89 2.73
N PRO A 16 -51.18 -13.23 1.57
CA PRO A 16 -49.75 -13.41 1.40
C PRO A 16 -49.09 -12.04 1.46
N ALA A 17 -48.30 -11.81 2.51
CA ALA A 17 -47.40 -10.71 2.56
C ALA A 17 -46.42 -10.87 1.38
N ALA A 18 -46.51 -9.98 0.43
CA ALA A 18 -45.56 -9.84 -0.63
C ALA A 18 -44.23 -9.40 0.00
N PHE A 19 -43.31 -10.34 0.16
CA PHE A 19 -41.90 -10.02 0.37
C PHE A 19 -41.43 -9.32 -0.91
N ALA A 20 -41.39 -7.99 -0.86
CA ALA A 20 -40.63 -7.20 -1.82
C ALA A 20 -39.17 -7.61 -1.62
N ALA A 21 -38.66 -8.45 -2.50
CA ALA A 21 -37.27 -8.68 -2.65
C ALA A 21 -36.67 -7.34 -3.10
N ASP A 22 -36.06 -6.66 -2.15
CA ASP A 22 -35.18 -5.53 -2.42
C ASP A 22 -34.01 -6.08 -3.26
N LYS A 23 -34.14 -5.88 -4.55
CA LYS A 23 -33.02 -6.14 -5.48
C LYS A 23 -32.05 -5.01 -5.29
N ASP A 24 -31.12 -5.18 -4.35
CA ASP A 24 -29.85 -4.50 -4.38
C ASP A 24 -29.21 -4.83 -5.74
N GLU A 25 -29.47 -3.98 -6.71
CA GLU A 25 -28.64 -3.88 -7.90
C GLU A 25 -27.30 -3.34 -7.46
N GLU A 26 -26.44 -4.24 -6.97
CA GLU A 26 -25.01 -3.98 -6.85
C GLU A 26 -24.53 -3.59 -8.25
N LYS A 27 -24.44 -2.28 -8.47
CA LYS A 27 -23.91 -1.69 -9.69
C LYS A 27 -22.52 -2.26 -9.88
N LYS A 28 -22.37 -3.33 -10.66
CA LYS A 28 -21.08 -3.94 -11.01
C LYS A 28 -20.20 -2.85 -11.57
N LYS A 29 -19.27 -2.39 -10.74
CA LYS A 29 -18.31 -1.38 -11.16
C LYS A 29 -17.54 -1.91 -12.36
N LYS A 30 -17.47 -1.10 -13.42
CA LYS A 30 -16.73 -1.49 -14.63
C LYS A 30 -15.26 -1.64 -14.29
N VAL A 31 -14.64 -2.74 -14.75
CA VAL A 31 -13.20 -2.93 -14.66
C VAL A 31 -12.50 -1.89 -15.53
N VAL A 32 -11.55 -1.16 -14.95
CA VAL A 32 -10.80 -0.11 -15.63
C VAL A 32 -9.31 -0.41 -15.52
N ALA A 33 -8.63 -0.49 -16.65
CA ALA A 33 -7.18 -0.55 -16.69
C ALA A 33 -6.60 0.84 -16.37
N VAL A 34 -5.69 0.90 -15.42
CA VAL A 34 -4.93 2.10 -15.05
C VAL A 34 -3.49 1.88 -15.47
N PRO A 35 -3.05 2.47 -16.58
CA PRO A 35 -1.69 2.31 -17.06
C PRO A 35 -0.69 2.91 -16.07
N TYR A 36 0.53 2.36 -16.08
CA TYR A 36 1.63 2.96 -15.33
C TYR A 36 1.87 4.41 -15.77
N THR A 37 1.92 5.30 -14.80
CA THR A 37 2.26 6.71 -15.02
C THR A 37 3.25 7.12 -13.92
N PRO A 38 4.51 7.41 -14.26
CA PRO A 38 5.50 7.79 -13.27
C PRO A 38 5.15 9.13 -12.63
N TYR A 39 5.25 9.18 -11.32
CA TYR A 39 5.19 10.44 -10.59
C TYR A 39 6.56 11.13 -10.66
N VAL A 40 6.58 12.38 -11.11
CA VAL A 40 7.77 13.24 -11.13
C VAL A 40 7.62 14.31 -10.04
N PRO A 41 8.56 14.40 -9.08
CA PRO A 41 8.55 15.45 -8.07
C PRO A 41 8.50 16.83 -8.70
N GLN A 42 7.81 17.77 -8.07
CA GLN A 42 7.69 19.15 -8.55
C GLN A 42 8.63 20.09 -7.78
N SER A 43 8.97 19.75 -6.54
CA SER A 43 9.88 20.54 -5.70
C SER A 43 11.35 20.30 -6.07
N GLU A 44 12.16 21.33 -5.90
CA GLU A 44 13.62 21.22 -5.93
C GLU A 44 14.11 20.55 -4.64
N SER A 45 15.26 19.87 -4.73
CA SER A 45 15.87 19.23 -3.57
C SER A 45 16.62 20.25 -2.72
N SER A 46 16.46 20.18 -1.40
CA SER A 46 17.32 20.97 -0.51
C SER A 46 18.77 20.45 -0.51
N GLU A 47 19.74 21.30 -0.18
CA GLU A 47 21.14 20.90 -0.07
C GLU A 47 21.31 19.71 0.91
N GLU A 48 20.59 19.74 2.04
CA GLU A 48 20.60 18.64 3.00
C GLU A 48 20.10 17.34 2.36
N MET A 49 19.06 17.39 1.53
CA MET A 49 18.50 16.22 0.88
C MET A 49 19.43 15.68 -0.22
N LEU A 50 20.10 16.55 -0.97
CA LEU A 50 21.11 16.15 -1.97
C LEU A 50 22.26 15.38 -1.33
N GLU A 51 22.77 15.86 -0.17
CA GLU A 51 23.80 15.17 0.57
C GLU A 51 23.35 13.79 1.06
N VAL A 52 22.12 13.70 1.58
CA VAL A 52 21.51 12.44 2.03
C VAL A 52 21.32 11.47 0.85
N ALA A 53 20.81 11.97 -0.27
CA ALA A 53 20.60 11.14 -1.47
C ALA A 53 21.91 10.56 -1.99
N LYS A 54 23.00 11.35 -1.95
CA LYS A 54 24.34 10.85 -2.28
C LYS A 54 24.78 9.72 -1.35
N GLN A 55 24.60 9.90 -0.03
CA GLN A 55 24.93 8.86 0.95
C GLN A 55 24.10 7.59 0.75
N LEU A 56 22.79 7.72 0.47
CA LEU A 56 21.91 6.61 0.16
C LEU A 56 22.36 5.87 -1.10
N LYS A 57 22.69 6.61 -2.16
CA LYS A 57 23.23 6.03 -3.40
C LYS A 57 24.52 5.26 -3.15
N ASP A 58 25.47 5.86 -2.42
CA ASP A 58 26.75 5.25 -2.10
C ASP A 58 26.56 3.98 -1.23
N ALA A 59 25.55 3.96 -0.38
CA ALA A 59 25.15 2.80 0.42
C ALA A 59 24.36 1.74 -0.38
N GLY A 60 24.04 1.97 -1.64
CA GLY A 60 23.27 1.05 -2.47
C GLY A 60 21.78 0.97 -2.09
N ALA A 61 21.23 2.07 -1.57
CA ALA A 61 19.83 2.15 -1.17
C ALA A 61 18.89 2.02 -2.37
N ARG A 62 17.79 1.27 -2.18
CA ARG A 62 16.70 1.14 -3.14
C ARG A 62 15.38 1.56 -2.50
N LEU A 63 14.55 2.25 -3.27
CA LEU A 63 13.22 2.67 -2.87
C LEU A 63 12.18 1.93 -3.69
N TYR A 64 11.50 0.96 -3.08
CA TYR A 64 10.40 0.23 -3.70
C TYR A 64 9.08 0.96 -3.48
N GLY A 65 8.23 0.95 -4.49
CA GLY A 65 6.93 1.57 -4.39
C GLY A 65 5.98 1.22 -5.53
N ALA A 66 4.81 1.86 -5.50
CA ALA A 66 3.79 1.74 -6.52
C ALA A 66 3.42 3.15 -7.02
N PHE A 67 3.23 3.31 -8.32
CA PHE A 67 2.95 4.62 -8.95
C PHE A 67 1.67 5.28 -8.43
N TRP A 68 0.70 4.50 -7.97
CA TRP A 68 -0.56 4.95 -7.41
C TRP A 68 -0.50 5.18 -5.89
N CYS A 69 0.63 4.85 -5.24
CA CYS A 69 0.80 4.96 -3.79
C CYS A 69 1.04 6.42 -3.38
N GLU A 70 0.11 7.01 -2.64
CA GLU A 70 0.20 8.40 -2.20
C GLU A 70 1.45 8.68 -1.34
N ASN A 71 1.81 7.76 -0.43
CA ASN A 71 3.00 7.91 0.41
C ASN A 71 4.29 7.79 -0.42
N CYS A 72 4.30 6.98 -1.49
CA CYS A 72 5.42 6.91 -2.41
C CYS A 72 5.63 8.23 -3.13
N ASN A 73 4.54 8.84 -3.61
CA ASN A 73 4.59 10.14 -4.26
C ASN A 73 5.02 11.25 -3.28
N LYS A 74 4.54 11.21 -2.03
CA LYS A 74 5.02 12.09 -0.95
C LYS A 74 6.49 11.89 -0.64
N GLN A 75 6.98 10.64 -0.65
CA GLN A 75 8.41 10.37 -0.45
C GLN A 75 9.25 10.94 -1.58
N LYS A 76 8.83 10.76 -2.83
CA LYS A 76 9.50 11.35 -4.01
C LYS A 76 9.49 12.88 -3.93
N GLU A 77 8.38 13.49 -3.53
CA GLU A 77 8.28 14.94 -3.36
C GLU A 77 9.17 15.45 -2.21
N THR A 78 9.29 14.68 -1.12
CA THR A 78 10.18 15.00 0.00
C THR A 78 11.66 14.95 -0.40
N LEU A 79 12.04 14.08 -1.33
CA LEU A 79 13.38 14.02 -1.91
C LEU A 79 13.63 15.23 -2.82
N GLY A 80 12.64 15.60 -3.62
CA GLY A 80 12.78 16.59 -4.68
C GLY A 80 13.36 15.99 -5.96
N LYS A 81 13.41 16.78 -7.03
CA LYS A 81 13.79 16.33 -8.38
C LYS A 81 15.19 15.73 -8.42
N GLU A 82 16.18 16.51 -7.99
CA GLU A 82 17.60 16.19 -8.16
C GLU A 82 18.02 15.02 -7.26
N ALA A 83 17.53 14.98 -6.02
CA ALA A 83 17.80 13.87 -5.12
C ALA A 83 17.14 12.58 -5.61
N MET A 84 15.93 12.66 -6.17
CA MET A 84 15.22 11.51 -6.71
C MET A 84 15.96 10.88 -7.91
N GLU A 85 16.65 11.67 -8.72
CA GLU A 85 17.50 11.17 -9.82
C GLU A 85 18.70 10.33 -9.35
N MET A 86 19.12 10.52 -8.09
CA MET A 86 20.21 9.75 -7.50
C MET A 86 19.76 8.43 -6.90
N ILE A 87 18.46 8.29 -6.57
CA ILE A 87 17.90 7.12 -5.89
C ILE A 87 17.45 6.08 -6.91
N GLU A 88 17.84 4.83 -6.69
CA GLU A 88 17.29 3.70 -7.43
C GLU A 88 15.85 3.44 -6.97
N TYR A 89 14.89 3.88 -7.79
CA TYR A 89 13.47 3.62 -7.54
C TYR A 89 13.02 2.38 -8.30
N VAL A 90 12.39 1.47 -7.58
CA VAL A 90 11.85 0.21 -8.11
C VAL A 90 10.33 0.28 -8.13
N GLU A 91 9.74 0.37 -9.32
CA GLU A 91 8.30 0.33 -9.52
C GLU A 91 7.78 -1.10 -9.44
N CYS A 92 6.86 -1.34 -8.52
CA CYS A 92 6.32 -2.68 -8.31
C CYS A 92 5.11 -3.02 -9.20
N PHE A 93 4.59 -2.06 -9.95
CA PHE A 93 3.50 -2.26 -10.91
C PHE A 93 3.84 -1.62 -12.28
N PRO A 94 4.91 -2.08 -12.94
CA PRO A 94 5.38 -1.47 -14.18
C PRO A 94 4.36 -1.59 -15.33
N ASP A 95 3.49 -2.60 -15.29
CA ASP A 95 2.45 -2.84 -16.29
C ASP A 95 1.11 -2.16 -15.96
N GLY A 96 1.07 -1.37 -14.87
CA GLY A 96 -0.16 -0.76 -14.37
C GLY A 96 -0.98 -1.68 -13.48
N VAL A 97 -2.21 -1.26 -13.17
CA VAL A 97 -3.15 -2.00 -12.32
C VAL A 97 -4.55 -2.00 -12.91
N TYR A 98 -5.41 -2.89 -12.39
CA TYR A 98 -6.83 -2.89 -12.71
C TYR A 98 -7.64 -2.43 -11.52
N GLN A 99 -8.50 -1.44 -11.72
CA GLN A 99 -9.51 -1.05 -10.75
C GLN A 99 -10.77 -1.90 -10.96
N ASN A 100 -11.44 -2.26 -9.85
CA ASN A 100 -12.65 -3.07 -9.85
C ASN A 100 -12.47 -4.42 -10.56
N ALA A 101 -11.27 -5.00 -10.54
CA ALA A 101 -11.04 -6.33 -11.07
C ALA A 101 -11.94 -7.35 -10.34
N PRO A 102 -12.61 -8.26 -11.04
CA PRO A 102 -13.38 -9.32 -10.40
C PRO A 102 -12.44 -10.25 -9.63
N ASP A 103 -12.96 -10.91 -8.58
CA ASP A 103 -12.21 -11.75 -7.64
C ASP A 103 -11.33 -12.81 -8.33
N GLY A 104 -11.40 -13.23 -9.45
CA GLY A 104 -10.49 -14.15 -10.16
C GLY A 104 -9.28 -13.52 -10.82
N ARG A 105 -9.12 -12.17 -10.76
CA ARG A 105 -8.00 -11.44 -11.39
C ARG A 105 -7.02 -10.84 -10.40
N ALA A 106 -6.96 -11.37 -9.20
CA ALA A 106 -6.01 -10.92 -8.19
C ALA A 106 -4.54 -11.03 -8.64
N ASP A 107 -4.23 -11.93 -9.56
CA ASP A 107 -2.93 -12.10 -10.18
C ASP A 107 -2.50 -10.89 -11.02
N VAL A 108 -3.44 -10.19 -11.66
CA VAL A 108 -3.17 -8.99 -12.49
C VAL A 108 -2.89 -7.75 -11.65
N THR A 109 -3.28 -7.77 -10.37
CA THR A 109 -3.04 -6.67 -9.42
C THR A 109 -1.91 -6.97 -8.43
N LYS A 110 -1.20 -8.07 -8.61
CA LYS A 110 -0.05 -8.41 -7.79
C LYS A 110 1.16 -7.56 -8.19
N PRO A 111 2.02 -7.21 -7.21
CA PRO A 111 3.30 -6.60 -7.51
C PRO A 111 4.16 -7.52 -8.36
N ALA A 112 5.06 -6.96 -9.14
CA ALA A 112 6.05 -7.71 -9.89
C ALA A 112 6.84 -8.65 -8.97
N GLU A 113 7.24 -9.81 -9.47
CA GLU A 113 7.86 -10.87 -8.68
C GLU A 113 9.13 -10.39 -7.93
N PHE A 114 9.92 -9.52 -8.57
CA PHE A 114 11.11 -8.93 -7.95
C PHE A 114 10.82 -8.01 -6.75
N CYS A 115 9.57 -7.58 -6.58
CA CYS A 115 9.12 -6.82 -5.41
C CYS A 115 8.56 -7.71 -4.29
N GLY A 116 8.42 -9.01 -4.50
CA GLY A 116 7.73 -9.91 -3.56
C GLY A 116 8.14 -9.73 -2.10
N PRO A 117 9.46 -9.76 -1.76
CA PRO A 117 9.92 -9.58 -0.38
C PRO A 117 9.65 -8.18 0.19
N TYR A 118 9.42 -7.18 -0.65
CA TYR A 118 9.32 -5.76 -0.29
C TYR A 118 7.92 -5.19 -0.58
N SER A 119 6.91 -6.04 -0.70
CA SER A 119 5.57 -5.64 -1.16
C SER A 119 4.52 -5.50 -0.05
N GLU A 120 4.90 -5.65 1.22
CA GLU A 120 3.93 -5.58 2.33
C GLU A 120 3.40 -4.16 2.56
N SER A 121 4.26 -3.15 2.43
CA SER A 121 3.86 -1.75 2.62
C SER A 121 4.82 -0.79 1.93
N TRP A 122 4.29 0.22 1.24
CA TRP A 122 5.07 1.24 0.52
C TRP A 122 4.91 2.64 1.10
N PRO A 123 5.93 3.52 0.90
CA PRO A 123 7.25 3.25 0.31
C PRO A 123 8.07 2.30 1.16
N MET A 124 8.91 1.49 0.53
CA MET A 124 9.83 0.58 1.21
C MET A 124 11.27 0.93 0.86
N TRP A 125 12.03 1.39 1.85
CA TRP A 125 13.46 1.60 1.73
C TRP A 125 14.20 0.32 2.08
N VAL A 126 15.17 -0.05 1.25
CA VAL A 126 16.02 -1.22 1.46
C VAL A 126 17.47 -0.82 1.26
N LEU A 127 18.32 -1.12 2.24
CA LEU A 127 19.74 -0.87 2.20
C LEU A 127 20.50 -2.16 2.53
N PRO A 128 21.59 -2.47 1.81
CA PRO A 128 22.50 -3.54 2.18
C PRO A 128 23.10 -3.27 3.57
N SER A 129 23.20 -4.30 4.40
CA SER A 129 23.82 -4.21 5.73
C SER A 129 24.91 -5.28 5.89
N PRO A 130 26.16 -4.96 5.49
CA PRO A 130 27.27 -5.91 5.57
C PRO A 130 27.66 -6.28 7.01
N SER A 131 27.21 -5.48 7.98
CA SER A 131 27.52 -5.70 9.40
C SER A 131 26.60 -6.72 10.09
N THR A 132 25.54 -7.17 9.44
CA THR A 132 24.60 -8.17 9.96
C THR A 132 24.45 -9.33 8.96
N PRO A 133 25.34 -10.37 9.03
CA PRO A 133 25.30 -11.50 8.11
C PRO A 133 23.96 -12.24 8.12
N GLU A 134 23.24 -12.21 9.23
CA GLU A 134 21.93 -12.87 9.42
C GLU A 134 20.78 -12.07 8.80
N THR A 135 20.95 -10.75 8.68
CA THR A 135 20.00 -9.85 8.02
C THR A 135 20.75 -8.95 7.04
N PRO A 136 21.02 -9.42 5.82
CA PRO A 136 21.89 -8.72 4.87
C PRO A 136 21.32 -7.40 4.36
N GLU A 137 20.07 -7.08 4.70
CA GLU A 137 19.40 -5.85 4.31
C GLU A 137 18.64 -5.25 5.49
N ILE A 138 18.63 -3.92 5.55
CA ILE A 138 17.79 -3.15 6.46
C ILE A 138 16.63 -2.57 5.66
N GLY A 139 15.41 -2.81 6.12
CA GLY A 139 14.20 -2.33 5.47
C GLY A 139 13.39 -1.38 6.35
N VAL A 140 12.83 -0.33 5.76
CA VAL A 140 11.86 0.59 6.40
C VAL A 140 10.66 0.75 5.50
N GLN A 141 9.50 0.35 5.98
CA GLN A 141 8.28 0.28 5.18
C GLN A 141 7.19 1.25 5.63
N GLY A 142 6.34 1.65 4.69
CA GLY A 142 5.07 2.33 4.92
C GLY A 142 5.18 3.78 5.39
N LYS A 143 6.39 4.33 5.54
CA LYS A 143 6.62 5.65 6.11
C LYS A 143 7.35 6.58 5.14
N VAL A 144 6.90 7.83 5.07
CA VAL A 144 7.63 8.92 4.40
C VAL A 144 8.73 9.42 5.33
N LEU A 145 9.99 9.24 4.93
CA LEU A 145 11.16 9.61 5.72
C LEU A 145 11.70 10.98 5.29
N LYS A 146 12.02 11.81 6.28
CA LYS A 146 12.71 13.10 6.10
C LYS A 146 14.22 12.91 6.12
N ALA A 147 14.98 13.93 5.72
CA ALA A 147 16.44 13.90 5.66
C ALA A 147 17.11 13.33 6.93
N LYS A 148 16.67 13.77 8.10
CA LYS A 148 17.20 13.30 9.40
C LYS A 148 16.98 11.79 9.62
N GLU A 149 15.86 11.25 9.17
CA GLU A 149 15.53 9.83 9.32
C GLU A 149 16.32 8.99 8.31
N LEU A 150 16.44 9.50 7.07
CA LEU A 150 17.26 8.87 6.04
C LEU A 150 18.76 8.85 6.41
N LYS A 151 19.29 9.91 7.00
CA LYS A 151 20.67 9.92 7.55
C LYS A 151 20.89 8.83 8.61
N LYS A 152 19.90 8.60 9.48
CA LYS A 152 19.97 7.52 10.47
C LYS A 152 19.98 6.15 9.81
N LEU A 153 19.13 5.96 8.80
CA LEU A 153 19.05 4.71 8.06
C LEU A 153 20.39 4.37 7.38
N VAL A 154 21.07 5.35 6.78
CA VAL A 154 22.40 5.16 6.19
C VAL A 154 23.45 4.77 7.25
N LYS A 155 23.46 5.44 8.39
CA LYS A 155 24.39 5.13 9.49
C LYS A 155 24.23 3.72 10.01
N GLU A 156 23.01 3.26 10.14
CA GLU A 156 22.70 1.90 10.58
C GLU A 156 23.15 0.86 9.56
N ALA A 157 22.90 1.11 8.28
CA ALA A 157 23.40 0.26 7.20
C ALA A 157 24.94 0.19 7.21
N GLY A 158 25.62 1.28 7.58
CA GLY A 158 27.08 1.34 7.75
C GLY A 158 27.61 0.67 9.01
N GLY A 159 26.76 0.06 9.86
CA GLY A 159 27.15 -0.64 11.08
C GLY A 159 27.30 0.26 12.32
N GLU A 160 26.96 1.53 12.22
CA GLU A 160 26.83 2.39 13.39
C GLU A 160 25.56 2.00 14.16
N LYS A 161 25.71 1.56 15.43
CA LYS A 161 24.56 1.21 16.28
C LYS A 161 23.67 2.43 16.51
N VAL A 162 22.68 2.61 15.68
CA VAL A 162 21.60 3.56 15.91
C VAL A 162 20.41 2.79 16.47
N ASP A 163 19.88 3.19 17.61
CA ASP A 163 18.75 2.54 18.25
C ASP A 163 17.44 2.78 17.44
N LEU A 164 17.32 2.07 16.31
CA LEU A 164 16.12 2.11 15.46
C LEU A 164 14.93 1.38 16.08
N VAL A 165 15.16 0.43 16.97
CA VAL A 165 14.09 -0.30 17.67
C VAL A 165 13.19 0.70 18.40
N LYS A 166 13.77 1.75 18.98
CA LYS A 166 13.04 2.83 19.63
C LYS A 166 12.22 3.70 18.67
N TYR A 167 12.59 3.74 17.37
CA TYR A 167 11.93 4.58 16.35
C TYR A 167 10.77 3.85 15.66
N PHE A 168 10.85 2.52 15.54
CA PHE A 168 9.88 1.71 14.79
C PHE A 168 8.83 1.05 15.68
N THR A 169 9.11 0.82 16.97
CA THR A 169 8.13 0.33 17.95
C THR A 169 7.03 1.35 18.30
N THR A 170 7.17 2.62 17.90
CA THR A 170 6.13 3.63 18.14
C THR A 170 5.06 3.67 17.01
N LEU A 171 5.14 2.79 16.04
CA LEU A 171 4.12 2.59 15.02
C LEU A 171 3.18 1.45 15.44
N GLU A 172 2.56 1.58 16.62
CA GLU A 172 1.35 0.82 16.89
C GLU A 172 0.30 1.23 15.87
N VAL A 173 -0.08 0.25 15.08
CA VAL A 173 -1.24 0.29 14.19
C VAL A 173 -2.46 0.67 15.02
N LYS A 174 -3.00 1.85 14.78
CA LYS A 174 -4.35 2.24 15.21
C LYS A 174 -5.31 1.98 14.08
#